data_39bc780f6934870546b79de981757e2a
#
_entry.id   39bc780f6934870546b79de981757e2a
#
_cell.length_a   1.000
_cell.length_b   1.000
_cell.length_c   1.000
_cell.angle_alpha   90.00
_cell.angle_beta   90.00
_cell.angle_gamma   90.00
#
_symmetry.space_group_name_H-M   'P 1'
#
loop_
_entity.id
_entity.type
_entity.pdbx_description
1 polymer ?
#
loop_
_entity_poly.entity_id
_entity_poly.type
_entity_poly.pdbx_seq_one_letter_code
_entity_poly.pdbx_strand_id
1 'polypeptide(L)'
;VEHPIPERRVVVDTGAVRFVANGADAMRPGIVSISPDIRAGRPVQVVEERHGKPLAVGIALFDAADMEQQEKGKSVRSIHHVGDDIWNLEI
;
A
#
# COMPACT_ATOMS: atom_id res chain seq x y z
N VAL A 1 -19.38 -13.62 -8.02
CA VAL A 1 -18.93 -13.51 -8.11
C VAL A 1 -18.05 -13.28 -7.92
N GLU A 2 -17.66 -13.38 -7.73
CA GLU A 2 -16.88 -13.11 -7.52
C GLU A 2 -16.06 -12.79 -8.31
N HIS A 3 -15.93 -12.15 -8.57
CA HIS A 3 -15.11 -11.77 -9.45
C HIS A 3 -13.92 -11.40 -8.91
N PRO A 4 -12.86 -11.70 -9.48
CA PRO A 4 -11.63 -11.36 -8.97
C PRO A 4 -11.47 -9.92 -9.07
N ILE A 5 -11.37 -9.32 -7.98
CA ILE A 5 -11.06 -7.97 -7.94
C ILE A 5 -9.63 -7.83 -8.16
N PRO A 6 -9.21 -6.96 -9.00
CA PRO A 6 -7.80 -6.73 -9.19
C PRO A 6 -7.20 -6.41 -7.88
N GLU A 7 -6.15 -7.08 -7.56
CA GLU A 7 -5.54 -6.86 -6.29
C GLU A 7 -4.79 -5.56 -6.23
N ARG A 8 -3.81 -5.39 -7.06
CA ARG A 8 -2.96 -4.20 -7.06
C ARG A 8 -2.81 -3.64 -5.67
N ARG A 9 -2.36 -4.49 -4.77
CA ARG A 9 -2.38 -4.21 -3.36
C ARG A 9 -0.99 -4.41 -2.78
N VAL A 10 -0.58 -3.46 -1.96
CA VAL A 10 0.66 -3.56 -1.21
C VAL A 10 0.28 -3.62 0.25
N VAL A 11 0.74 -4.64 0.96
CA VAL A 11 0.40 -4.82 2.37
C VAL A 11 1.58 -4.35 3.20
N VAL A 12 1.33 -3.47 4.15
CA VAL A 12 2.39 -2.95 5.04
C VAL A 12 2.19 -3.48 6.44
N ASP A 13 3.29 -3.57 7.17
CA ASP A 13 3.24 -4.11 8.53
C ASP A 13 2.68 -3.07 9.50
N THR A 14 2.38 -3.56 10.70
CA THR A 14 1.77 -2.71 11.73
C THR A 14 2.61 -1.49 12.03
N GLY A 15 3.92 -1.62 11.99
CA GLY A 15 4.80 -0.51 12.30
C GLY A 15 4.72 0.62 11.29
N ALA A 16 4.32 0.34 10.06
CA ALA A 16 4.23 1.35 9.02
C ALA A 16 2.87 2.02 8.96
N VAL A 17 1.87 1.45 9.62
CA VAL A 17 0.48 1.91 9.46
C VAL A 17 0.31 3.39 9.73
N ARG A 18 0.82 3.86 10.87
CA ARG A 18 0.60 5.25 11.24
C ARG A 18 1.23 6.22 10.24
N PHE A 19 2.37 5.84 9.68
CA PHE A 19 3.05 6.73 8.73
C PHE A 19 2.28 6.78 7.42
N VAL A 20 1.89 5.64 6.91
CA VAL A 20 1.16 5.59 5.65
C VAL A 20 -0.21 6.24 5.80
N ALA A 21 -0.89 6.00 6.90
CA ALA A 21 -2.21 6.58 7.13
C ALA A 21 -2.14 8.10 7.24
N ASN A 22 -0.98 8.64 7.57
CA ASN A 22 -0.79 10.09 7.68
C ASN A 22 -0.19 10.68 6.41
N GLY A 23 -0.10 9.90 5.36
CA GLY A 23 0.31 10.44 4.06
C GLY A 23 1.72 10.13 3.64
N ALA A 24 2.48 9.39 4.42
CA ALA A 24 3.83 9.03 4.03
C ALA A 24 3.80 8.00 2.91
N ASP A 25 4.84 8.03 2.09
CA ASP A 25 4.97 7.05 1.03
C ASP A 25 5.27 5.67 1.64
N ALA A 26 4.88 4.63 0.94
CA ALA A 26 5.14 3.28 1.41
C ALA A 26 6.58 2.93 1.08
N MET A 27 7.36 2.63 2.10
CA MET A 27 8.76 2.30 1.97
C MET A 27 8.93 0.79 1.93
N ARG A 28 9.89 0.34 1.13
CA ARG A 28 10.06 -1.09 0.94
C ARG A 28 10.20 -1.91 2.23
N PRO A 29 10.99 -1.46 3.20
CA PRO A 29 11.17 -2.27 4.41
C PRO A 29 9.88 -2.54 5.19
N GLY A 30 8.89 -1.66 5.06
CA GLY A 30 7.63 -1.85 5.77
C GLY A 30 6.61 -2.68 5.01
N ILE A 31 6.96 -3.15 3.81
CA ILE A 31 6.02 -3.90 2.99
C ILE A 31 6.21 -5.39 3.22
N VAL A 32 5.14 -6.07 3.57
CA VAL A 32 5.20 -7.50 3.84
C VAL A 32 4.64 -8.34 2.70
N SER A 33 3.89 -7.75 1.80
CA SER A 33 3.31 -8.50 0.69
C SER A 33 3.05 -7.58 -0.49
N ILE A 34 3.26 -8.09 -1.68
CA ILE A 34 3.10 -7.32 -2.92
C ILE A 34 2.31 -8.18 -3.87
N SER A 35 1.17 -7.68 -4.36
CA SER A 35 0.39 -8.47 -5.29
C SER A 35 1.09 -8.49 -6.66
N PRO A 36 0.96 -9.60 -7.39
CA PRO A 36 1.74 -9.78 -8.62
C PRO A 36 1.29 -8.93 -9.79
N ASP A 37 0.14 -8.31 -9.71
CA ASP A 37 -0.39 -7.52 -10.83
C ASP A 37 -0.02 -6.04 -10.75
N ILE A 38 0.90 -5.68 -9.87
CA ILE A 38 1.34 -4.29 -9.75
C ILE A 38 2.25 -3.92 -10.91
N ARG A 39 2.00 -2.73 -11.47
CA ARG A 39 2.80 -2.20 -12.57
C ARG A 39 3.25 -0.79 -12.21
N ALA A 40 4.47 -0.47 -12.57
CA ALA A 40 5.02 0.86 -12.34
C ALA A 40 4.15 1.91 -13.01
N GLY A 41 3.90 2.99 -12.31
CA GLY A 41 3.09 4.09 -12.83
C GLY A 41 1.60 3.90 -12.71
N ARG A 42 1.16 2.78 -12.17
CA ARG A 42 -0.27 2.50 -12.02
C ARG A 42 -0.71 2.60 -10.57
N PRO A 43 -1.97 2.88 -10.34
CA PRO A 43 -2.47 3.01 -8.98
C PRO A 43 -2.42 1.69 -8.24
N VAL A 44 -2.10 1.77 -6.95
CA VAL A 44 -2.15 0.61 -6.07
C VAL A 44 -2.80 1.02 -4.77
N GLN A 45 -3.35 0.04 -4.08
CA GLN A 45 -3.94 0.23 -2.80
C GLN A 45 -2.94 -0.23 -1.74
N VAL A 46 -2.76 0.58 -0.70
CA VAL A 46 -1.89 0.21 0.41
C VAL A 46 -2.79 -0.16 1.57
N VAL A 47 -2.62 -1.35 2.08
CA VAL A 47 -3.47 -1.87 3.16
C VAL A 47 -2.62 -2.36 4.30
N GLU A 48 -3.21 -2.45 5.48
CA GLU A 48 -2.48 -2.94 6.64
C GLU A 48 -2.64 -4.46 6.74
N GLU A 49 -1.67 -5.10 7.40
CA GLU A 49 -1.57 -6.55 7.35
C GLU A 49 -2.58 -7.31 8.19
N ARG A 50 -3.07 -6.71 9.25
CA ARG A 50 -3.93 -7.45 10.16
C ARG A 50 -5.34 -7.67 9.64
N HIS A 51 -5.94 -6.61 9.14
CA HIS A 51 -7.34 -6.69 8.72
C HIS A 51 -7.55 -6.35 7.26
N GLY A 52 -6.48 -6.02 6.55
CA GLY A 52 -6.59 -5.65 5.15
C GLY A 52 -7.28 -4.33 4.92
N LYS A 53 -7.31 -3.47 5.92
CA LYS A 53 -7.98 -2.18 5.77
C LYS A 53 -7.16 -1.25 4.91
N PRO A 54 -7.81 -0.52 4.00
CA PRO A 54 -7.07 0.39 3.14
C PRO A 54 -6.56 1.59 3.93
N LEU A 55 -5.34 1.96 3.65
CA LEU A 55 -4.69 3.11 4.27
C LEU A 55 -4.49 4.22 3.29
N ALA A 56 -4.21 3.89 2.05
CA ALA A 56 -3.87 4.89 1.05
C ALA A 56 -4.00 4.30 -0.33
N VAL A 57 -4.07 5.20 -1.30
CA VAL A 57 -3.94 4.85 -2.70
C VAL A 57 -2.73 5.61 -3.19
N GLY A 58 -1.91 4.97 -3.96
CA GLY A 58 -0.72 5.62 -4.47
C GLY A 58 -0.37 5.11 -5.83
N ILE A 59 0.77 5.55 -6.32
CA ILE A 59 1.28 5.11 -7.60
C ILE A 59 2.48 4.23 -7.35
N ALA A 60 2.45 3.03 -7.92
CA ALA A 60 3.57 2.12 -7.79
C ALA A 60 4.76 2.70 -8.52
N LEU A 61 5.92 2.63 -7.89
CA LEU A 61 7.14 3.14 -8.52
C LEU A 61 7.86 2.06 -9.29
N PHE A 62 7.47 0.81 -9.09
CA PHE A 62 8.09 -0.34 -9.74
C PHE A 62 7.01 -1.37 -10.08
N ASP A 63 7.31 -2.23 -11.05
CA ASP A 63 6.49 -3.42 -11.26
C ASP A 63 6.65 -4.35 -10.07
N ALA A 64 5.72 -5.26 -9.89
CA ALA A 64 5.74 -6.17 -8.74
C ALA A 64 7.08 -6.89 -8.62
N ALA A 65 7.59 -7.42 -9.72
CA ALA A 65 8.84 -8.19 -9.67
C ALA A 65 10.01 -7.34 -9.21
N ASP A 66 10.08 -6.09 -9.69
CA ASP A 66 11.16 -5.20 -9.29
C ASP A 66 11.01 -4.76 -7.85
N MET A 67 9.76 -4.53 -7.44
CA MET A 67 9.49 -4.13 -6.06
C MET A 67 9.92 -5.24 -5.10
N GLU A 68 9.70 -6.50 -5.49
CA GLU A 68 10.11 -7.63 -4.68
C GLU A 68 11.63 -7.67 -4.49
N GLN A 69 12.38 -7.19 -5.48
CA GLN A 69 13.82 -7.19 -5.41
C GLN A 69 14.37 -5.98 -4.67
N GLN A 70 13.55 -5.02 -4.41
CA GLN A 70 13.97 -3.78 -3.77
C GLN A 70 14.29 -4.05 -2.31
N GLU A 71 15.37 -3.47 -1.81
CA GLU A 71 15.75 -3.66 -0.41
C GLU A 71 15.44 -2.46 0.44
N LYS A 72 15.37 -1.28 -0.16
CA LYS A 72 15.10 -0.07 0.59
C LYS A 72 14.55 0.98 -0.35
N GLY A 73 14.13 2.10 0.21
CA GLY A 73 13.62 3.20 -0.57
C GLY A 73 12.12 3.12 -0.73
N LYS A 74 11.58 4.04 -1.50
CA LYS A 74 10.15 4.13 -1.71
C LYS A 74 9.68 3.11 -2.71
N SER A 75 8.56 2.50 -2.44
CA SER A 75 7.93 1.55 -3.36
C SER A 75 6.64 2.11 -3.93
N VAL A 76 5.90 2.90 -3.16
CA VAL A 76 4.64 3.49 -3.61
C VAL A 76 4.64 4.95 -3.18
N ARG A 77 4.32 5.83 -4.12
CA ARG A 77 4.18 7.24 -3.80
C ARG A 77 2.73 7.50 -3.42
N SER A 78 2.52 8.00 -2.21
CA SER A 78 1.17 8.24 -1.72
C SER A 78 0.52 9.38 -2.49
N ILE A 79 -0.70 9.13 -2.96
CA ILE A 79 -1.48 10.15 -3.65
C ILE A 79 -2.61 10.60 -2.74
N HIS A 80 -3.23 9.64 -2.08
CA HIS A 80 -4.40 9.92 -1.28
C HIS A 80 -4.39 8.96 -0.12
N HIS A 81 -4.61 9.45 1.07
CA HIS A 81 -4.60 8.58 2.24
C HIS A 81 -5.87 8.79 3.04
N VAL A 82 -6.19 7.84 3.90
CA VAL A 82 -7.33 8.02 4.77
C VAL A 82 -6.95 9.09 5.76
N GLY A 83 -7.82 10.07 5.90
CA GLY A 83 -7.57 11.14 6.85
C GLY A 83 -7.73 10.60 8.23
N ASP A 84 -7.07 11.24 9.15
CA ASP A 84 -7.17 10.83 10.53
C ASP A 84 -8.60 10.80 11.02
N ASP A 85 -9.37 11.81 10.64
CA ASP A 85 -10.74 11.88 11.10
C ASP A 85 -11.56 10.72 10.57
N ILE A 86 -11.40 10.43 9.29
CA ILE A 86 -12.15 9.35 8.68
C ILE A 86 -11.73 8.02 9.27
N TRP A 87 -10.43 7.85 9.45
CA TRP A 87 -9.91 6.61 9.98
C TRP A 87 -10.41 6.37 11.40
N ASN A 88 -10.43 7.42 12.17
CA ASN A 88 -10.87 7.33 13.55
C ASN A 88 -12.35 7.11 13.69
N LEU A 89 -13.12 7.61 12.75
CA LEU A 89 -14.56 7.44 12.80
C LEU A 89 -14.97 6.00 12.58
N GLU A 90 -14.12 5.23 11.96
CA GLU A 90 -14.40 3.84 11.73
C GLU A 90 -14.42 3.07 13.02
N ILE A 91 -13.81 3.60 13.99
CA ILE A 91 -13.67 2.94 15.25
C ILE A 91 -14.78 3.36 16.17
#